data_e33af5fcb70f482ca76c2db55d5ee2ec
#
_entry.id   e33af5fcb70f482ca76c2db55d5ee2ec
#
_cell.length_a   1.000
_cell.length_b   1.000
_cell.length_c   1.000
_cell.angle_alpha   90.00
_cell.angle_beta   90.00
_cell.angle_gamma   90.00
#
_symmetry.space_group_name_H-M   'P 1'
#
loop_
_entity.id
_entity.type
_entity.pdbx_description
1 polymer ?
#
loop_
_entity_poly.entity_id
_entity_poly.type
_entity_poly.pdbx_seq_one_letter_code
_entity_poly.pdbx_strand_id
1 'polypeptide(L)'
;MQQPEEKSGINVVRILIYLIPIFAIIAGYGAIIVVTQESYPFTIVTGTSMQPTIMPGTIAVIDRTPFNQLKVGDIIVFTPQIALENSCNDSPSSSLTSETPIPCYIIHRIVSITTNSQGQTIVTTKGDNNAVSLQGYDTSIDSSMYIGQVVLQFPLIGYATVQPYNEYLAVIIMIILITQLFLDRRMSRKERAHAGMTQESGTPDTESESPPPSR
;
A
#
# COMPACT_ATOMS: atom_id res chain seq x y z
N MET A 1 19.63 14.92 -51.42
CA MET A 1 20.15 13.98 -50.36
C MET A 1 19.18 14.06 -49.20
N GLN A 2 18.27 13.09 -49.06
CA GLN A 2 17.36 13.00 -47.95
C GLN A 2 18.07 12.26 -46.84
N GLN A 3 18.18 12.89 -45.70
CA GLN A 3 18.66 12.21 -44.46
C GLN A 3 17.59 11.21 -44.01
N PRO A 4 17.95 9.99 -43.61
CA PRO A 4 17.00 9.05 -43.06
C PRO A 4 16.52 9.55 -41.70
N GLU A 5 15.20 9.71 -41.53
CA GLU A 5 14.57 9.93 -40.23
C GLU A 5 14.91 8.74 -39.30
N GLU A 6 15.72 8.98 -38.32
CA GLU A 6 15.98 8.04 -37.23
C GLU A 6 14.70 7.94 -36.37
N LYS A 7 13.87 6.94 -36.68
CA LYS A 7 12.73 6.58 -35.84
C LYS A 7 13.25 6.17 -34.48
N SER A 8 13.14 7.06 -33.50
CA SER A 8 13.33 6.76 -32.08
C SER A 8 12.37 5.65 -31.68
N GLY A 9 12.82 4.40 -31.83
CA GLY A 9 12.07 3.23 -31.43
C GLY A 9 11.88 3.27 -29.91
N ILE A 10 10.63 3.40 -29.47
CA ILE A 10 10.27 3.28 -28.06
C ILE A 10 10.82 1.95 -27.58
N ASN A 11 11.71 1.98 -26.59
CA ASN A 11 12.38 0.79 -26.10
C ASN A 11 11.38 -0.03 -25.26
N VAL A 12 10.69 -1.01 -25.93
CA VAL A 12 9.62 -1.83 -25.35
C VAL A 12 10.05 -2.49 -24.04
N VAL A 13 11.32 -2.91 -23.94
CA VAL A 13 11.89 -3.49 -22.72
C VAL A 13 11.84 -2.49 -21.56
N ARG A 14 12.15 -1.21 -21.82
CA ARG A 14 12.11 -0.15 -20.79
C ARG A 14 10.68 0.10 -20.30
N ILE A 15 9.70 0.09 -21.21
CA ILE A 15 8.27 0.21 -20.85
C ILE A 15 7.83 -0.99 -19.99
N LEU A 16 8.21 -2.21 -20.36
CA LEU A 16 7.88 -3.41 -19.62
C LEU A 16 8.44 -3.41 -18.19
N ILE A 17 9.66 -2.93 -17.98
CA ILE A 17 10.28 -2.82 -16.65
C ILE A 17 9.42 -1.94 -15.71
N TYR A 18 8.77 -0.90 -16.23
CA TYR A 18 7.90 -0.04 -15.42
C TYR A 18 6.47 -0.59 -15.28
N LEU A 19 5.94 -1.27 -16.31
CA LEU A 19 4.58 -1.78 -16.29
C LEU A 19 4.42 -3.06 -15.46
N ILE A 20 5.43 -3.95 -15.43
CA ILE A 20 5.37 -5.22 -14.69
C ILE A 20 5.06 -5.00 -13.19
N PRO A 21 5.77 -4.14 -12.45
CA PRO A 21 5.48 -3.93 -11.02
C PRO A 21 4.10 -3.32 -10.79
N ILE A 22 3.64 -2.42 -11.65
CA ILE A 22 2.30 -1.84 -11.56
C ILE A 22 1.24 -2.92 -11.76
N PHE A 23 1.39 -3.75 -12.78
CA PHE A 23 0.49 -4.86 -13.04
C PHE A 23 0.49 -5.89 -11.90
N ALA A 24 1.65 -6.19 -11.33
CA ALA A 24 1.77 -7.09 -10.18
C ALA A 24 1.02 -6.57 -8.94
N ILE A 25 1.08 -5.25 -8.68
CA ILE A 25 0.34 -4.62 -7.57
C ILE A 25 -1.17 -4.71 -7.81
N ILE A 26 -1.64 -4.37 -9.01
CA ILE A 26 -3.07 -4.44 -9.37
C ILE A 26 -3.59 -5.88 -9.30
N ALA A 27 -2.84 -6.84 -9.84
CA ALA A 27 -3.20 -8.25 -9.80
C ALA A 27 -3.22 -8.78 -8.36
N GLY A 28 -2.24 -8.40 -7.53
CA GLY A 28 -2.19 -8.76 -6.11
C GLY A 28 -3.39 -8.20 -5.32
N TYR A 29 -3.72 -6.93 -5.54
CA TYR A 29 -4.90 -6.33 -4.92
C TYR A 29 -6.20 -7.02 -5.36
N GLY A 30 -6.36 -7.27 -6.66
CA GLY A 30 -7.51 -7.99 -7.20
C GLY A 30 -7.64 -9.40 -6.64
N ALA A 31 -6.53 -10.13 -6.47
CA ALA A 31 -6.52 -11.44 -5.86
C ALA A 31 -7.01 -11.41 -4.40
N ILE A 32 -6.60 -10.40 -3.62
CA ILE A 32 -7.05 -10.24 -2.23
C ILE A 32 -8.56 -9.98 -2.17
N ILE A 33 -9.11 -9.08 -3.01
CA ILE A 33 -10.56 -8.83 -3.08
C ILE A 33 -11.33 -10.12 -3.40
N VAL A 34 -10.83 -10.93 -4.35
CA VAL A 34 -11.50 -12.19 -4.72
C VAL A 34 -11.48 -13.19 -3.57
N VAL A 35 -10.37 -13.29 -2.84
CA VAL A 35 -10.21 -14.23 -1.72
C VAL A 35 -11.03 -13.80 -0.51
N THR A 36 -10.98 -12.51 -0.13
CA THR A 36 -11.66 -11.99 1.06
C THR A 36 -13.14 -11.66 0.82
N GLN A 37 -13.56 -11.58 -0.44
CA GLN A 37 -14.89 -11.14 -0.87
C GLN A 37 -15.27 -9.74 -0.33
N GLU A 38 -14.26 -8.93 0.03
CA GLU A 38 -14.41 -7.58 0.57
C GLU A 38 -13.97 -6.53 -0.44
N SER A 39 -14.77 -5.48 -0.59
CA SER A 39 -14.41 -4.32 -1.42
C SER A 39 -13.28 -3.49 -0.79
N TYR A 40 -13.18 -3.51 0.55
CA TYR A 40 -12.17 -2.81 1.33
C TYR A 40 -11.54 -3.77 2.36
N PRO A 41 -10.71 -4.73 1.89
CA PRO A 41 -10.19 -5.79 2.75
C PRO A 41 -9.08 -5.31 3.71
N PHE A 42 -8.79 -4.02 3.78
CA PHE A 42 -7.68 -3.49 4.57
C PHE A 42 -8.15 -2.44 5.58
N THR A 43 -7.57 -2.51 6.77
CA THR A 43 -7.68 -1.44 7.77
C THR A 43 -6.30 -1.12 8.35
N ILE A 44 -6.09 0.14 8.77
CA ILE A 44 -4.84 0.58 9.41
C ILE A 44 -5.08 0.66 10.91
N VAL A 45 -4.24 -0.03 11.66
CA VAL A 45 -4.28 -0.01 13.12
C VAL A 45 -3.57 1.22 13.63
N THR A 46 -4.28 2.12 14.32
CA THR A 46 -3.73 3.34 14.92
C THR A 46 -3.62 3.23 16.44
N GLY A 47 -4.46 2.40 17.08
CA GLY A 47 -4.49 2.20 18.52
C GLY A 47 -3.36 1.34 19.05
N THR A 48 -3.12 1.41 20.36
CA THR A 48 -2.11 0.63 21.09
C THR A 48 -2.70 -0.54 21.85
N SER A 49 -4.02 -0.72 21.83
CA SER A 49 -4.75 -1.73 22.62
C SER A 49 -4.41 -3.18 22.28
N MET A 50 -3.88 -3.43 21.07
CA MET A 50 -3.50 -4.76 20.60
C MET A 50 -2.00 -5.04 20.71
N GLN A 51 -1.21 -4.14 21.29
CA GLN A 51 0.22 -4.40 21.52
C GLN A 51 0.43 -5.57 22.49
N PRO A 52 1.49 -6.36 22.32
CA PRO A 52 2.49 -6.32 21.24
C PRO A 52 2.05 -7.07 19.96
N THR A 53 0.89 -7.72 19.94
CA THR A 53 0.45 -8.61 18.85
C THR A 53 0.25 -7.83 17.55
N ILE A 54 -0.40 -6.67 17.63
CA ILE A 54 -0.58 -5.75 16.50
C ILE A 54 -0.07 -4.37 16.92
N MET A 55 0.96 -3.91 16.22
CA MET A 55 1.54 -2.59 16.47
C MET A 55 0.78 -1.51 15.70
N PRO A 56 0.72 -0.26 16.21
CA PRO A 56 0.26 0.87 15.43
C PRO A 56 1.02 0.95 14.09
N GLY A 57 0.33 1.38 13.02
CA GLY A 57 0.91 1.40 11.67
C GLY A 57 0.91 0.04 10.97
N THR A 58 0.27 -0.99 11.55
CA THR A 58 0.02 -2.26 10.87
C THR A 58 -1.17 -2.13 9.93
N ILE A 59 -1.04 -2.65 8.70
CA ILE A 59 -2.19 -2.90 7.82
C ILE A 59 -2.71 -4.30 8.17
N ALA A 60 -3.95 -4.38 8.61
CA ALA A 60 -4.67 -5.63 8.85
C ALA A 60 -5.56 -5.97 7.66
N VAL A 61 -5.49 -7.22 7.18
CA VAL A 61 -6.38 -7.76 6.15
C VAL A 61 -7.57 -8.40 6.84
N ILE A 62 -8.75 -8.03 6.39
CA ILE A 62 -10.04 -8.45 6.96
C ILE A 62 -10.69 -9.44 6.00
N ASP A 63 -11.21 -10.54 6.54
CA ASP A 63 -12.00 -11.54 5.84
C ASP A 63 -13.41 -11.62 6.41
N ARG A 64 -14.39 -11.91 5.57
CA ARG A 64 -15.81 -12.11 5.94
C ARG A 64 -16.11 -13.49 6.51
N THR A 65 -15.27 -13.97 7.42
CA THR A 65 -15.59 -15.19 8.16
C THR A 65 -17.00 -15.06 8.79
N PRO A 66 -17.93 -16.00 8.57
CA PRO A 66 -19.24 -15.93 9.17
C PRO A 66 -19.19 -15.85 10.69
N PHE A 67 -20.01 -14.98 11.30
CA PHE A 67 -19.99 -14.71 12.75
C PHE A 67 -20.15 -15.97 13.61
N ASN A 68 -20.93 -16.94 13.14
CA ASN A 68 -21.14 -18.23 13.82
C ASN A 68 -19.97 -19.21 13.71
N GLN A 69 -18.95 -18.90 12.92
CA GLN A 69 -17.70 -19.69 12.79
C GLN A 69 -16.55 -19.13 13.61
N LEU A 70 -16.73 -17.97 14.22
CA LEU A 70 -15.73 -17.33 15.06
C LEU A 70 -15.42 -18.18 16.30
N LYS A 71 -14.16 -18.10 16.77
CA LYS A 71 -13.64 -18.84 17.91
C LYS A 71 -12.98 -17.90 18.89
N VAL A 72 -12.93 -18.32 20.15
CA VAL A 72 -12.11 -17.65 21.15
C VAL A 72 -10.66 -17.65 20.69
N GLY A 73 -10.03 -16.49 20.75
CA GLY A 73 -8.69 -16.23 20.23
C GLY A 73 -8.63 -15.51 18.89
N ASP A 74 -9.72 -15.54 18.09
CA ASP A 74 -9.79 -14.78 16.84
C ASP A 74 -9.72 -13.29 17.09
N ILE A 75 -9.08 -12.56 16.19
CA ILE A 75 -9.02 -11.09 16.22
C ILE A 75 -10.06 -10.59 15.25
N ILE A 76 -10.98 -9.75 15.72
CA ILE A 76 -12.08 -9.24 14.91
C ILE A 76 -12.08 -7.72 14.85
N VAL A 77 -12.68 -7.20 13.77
CA VAL A 77 -13.03 -5.80 13.58
C VAL A 77 -14.52 -5.66 13.79
N PHE A 78 -14.91 -4.71 14.60
CA PHE A 78 -16.33 -4.48 14.92
C PHE A 78 -16.58 -3.02 15.26
N THR A 79 -17.84 -2.59 15.16
CA THR A 79 -18.33 -1.30 15.62
C THR A 79 -18.81 -1.45 17.06
N PRO A 80 -18.22 -0.75 18.06
CA PRO A 80 -18.65 -0.88 19.45
C PRO A 80 -20.06 -0.32 19.66
N GLN A 81 -20.81 -0.84 20.63
CA GLN A 81 -22.17 -0.41 20.93
C GLN A 81 -22.24 1.09 21.20
N ILE A 82 -21.29 1.63 21.94
CA ILE A 82 -21.23 3.07 22.24
C ILE A 82 -21.11 3.94 20.99
N ALA A 83 -20.48 3.43 19.92
CA ALA A 83 -20.37 4.14 18.63
C ALA A 83 -21.66 4.11 17.82
N LEU A 84 -22.50 3.10 18.01
CA LEU A 84 -23.82 3.03 17.40
C LEU A 84 -24.83 3.97 18.08
N GLU A 85 -24.68 4.18 19.38
CA GLU A 85 -25.55 5.05 20.18
C GLU A 85 -25.15 6.52 20.09
N ASN A 86 -23.85 6.80 19.97
CA ASN A 86 -23.29 8.14 19.89
C ASN A 86 -22.52 8.27 18.58
N SER A 87 -22.85 9.21 17.74
CA SER A 87 -22.14 9.43 16.46
C SER A 87 -20.63 9.32 16.64
N CYS A 88 -20.04 8.27 16.07
CA CYS A 88 -18.60 8.06 16.11
C CYS A 88 -17.87 9.09 15.24
N ASN A 89 -16.65 9.42 15.60
CA ASN A 89 -15.85 10.38 14.87
C ASN A 89 -14.42 9.85 14.68
N ASP A 90 -14.13 9.32 13.50
CA ASP A 90 -12.79 8.84 13.11
C ASP A 90 -11.87 9.99 12.68
N SER A 91 -12.34 11.24 12.73
CA SER A 91 -11.52 12.37 12.31
C SER A 91 -10.51 12.76 13.39
N PRO A 92 -9.21 12.71 13.12
CA PRO A 92 -8.16 13.11 14.07
C PRO A 92 -8.18 14.64 14.36
N SER A 93 -9.05 15.40 13.70
CA SER A 93 -9.09 16.88 13.78
C SER A 93 -10.19 17.45 14.67
N SER A 94 -11.02 16.64 15.32
CA SER A 94 -12.11 17.13 16.18
C SER A 94 -11.71 17.35 17.64
N SER A 95 -10.46 17.70 17.94
CA SER A 95 -9.91 17.84 19.29
C SER A 95 -10.19 19.21 19.94
N LEU A 96 -11.35 19.81 19.75
CA LEU A 96 -11.71 21.05 20.47
C LEU A 96 -12.76 20.86 21.56
N THR A 97 -13.31 19.65 21.71
CA THR A 97 -14.16 19.28 22.84
C THR A 97 -13.44 18.27 23.71
N SER A 98 -13.51 18.44 25.02
CA SER A 98 -12.82 17.64 26.06
C SER A 98 -13.26 16.17 26.15
N GLU A 99 -13.95 15.65 25.17
CA GLU A 99 -14.39 14.27 25.11
C GLU A 99 -13.46 13.44 24.24
N THR A 100 -13.01 12.30 24.77
CA THR A 100 -12.21 11.34 24.00
C THR A 100 -13.02 10.87 22.79
N PRO A 101 -12.44 10.94 21.56
CA PRO A 101 -13.16 10.52 20.36
C PRO A 101 -13.57 9.05 20.46
N ILE A 102 -14.84 8.74 20.17
CA ILE A 102 -15.36 7.38 20.15
C ILE A 102 -14.94 6.78 18.81
N PRO A 103 -14.10 5.72 18.77
CA PRO A 103 -13.69 5.10 17.52
C PRO A 103 -14.87 4.41 16.84
N CYS A 104 -15.01 4.57 15.51
CA CYS A 104 -16.05 3.89 14.74
C CYS A 104 -15.78 2.38 14.62
N TYR A 105 -14.51 2.00 14.64
CA TYR A 105 -14.09 0.61 14.51
C TYR A 105 -13.06 0.27 15.58
N ILE A 106 -13.18 -0.93 16.13
CA ILE A 106 -12.24 -1.50 17.11
C ILE A 106 -11.72 -2.83 16.57
N ILE A 107 -10.45 -3.10 16.84
CA ILE A 107 -9.81 -4.37 16.55
C ILE A 107 -9.35 -4.97 17.86
N HIS A 108 -10.03 -6.04 18.30
CA HIS A 108 -9.71 -6.73 19.55
C HIS A 108 -9.83 -8.25 19.40
N ARG A 109 -9.30 -8.98 20.38
CA ARG A 109 -9.32 -10.45 20.42
C ARG A 109 -10.56 -10.94 21.15
N ILE A 110 -11.21 -11.98 20.61
CA ILE A 110 -12.31 -12.68 21.26
C ILE A 110 -11.78 -13.42 22.49
N VAL A 111 -12.33 -13.12 23.65
CA VAL A 111 -12.03 -13.79 24.91
C VAL A 111 -13.17 -14.69 25.42
N SER A 112 -14.41 -14.44 24.97
CA SER A 112 -15.55 -15.26 25.33
C SER A 112 -16.62 -15.23 24.25
N ILE A 113 -17.27 -16.36 24.04
CA ILE A 113 -18.45 -16.49 23.18
C ILE A 113 -19.54 -17.11 24.03
N THR A 114 -20.68 -16.46 24.14
CA THR A 114 -21.82 -16.88 24.94
C THR A 114 -23.11 -16.81 24.12
N THR A 115 -24.19 -17.38 24.66
CA THR A 115 -25.52 -17.27 24.04
C THR A 115 -26.40 -16.52 25.03
N ASN A 116 -27.11 -15.49 24.56
CA ASN A 116 -28.05 -14.75 25.37
C ASN A 116 -29.36 -15.54 25.59
N SER A 117 -30.27 -15.02 26.42
CA SER A 117 -31.56 -15.63 26.72
C SER A 117 -32.50 -15.78 25.48
N GLN A 118 -32.15 -15.10 24.36
CA GLN A 118 -32.90 -15.14 23.10
C GLN A 118 -32.27 -16.13 22.11
N GLY A 119 -31.24 -16.88 22.50
CA GLY A 119 -30.57 -17.84 21.65
C GLY A 119 -29.55 -17.21 20.66
N GLN A 120 -29.23 -15.91 20.78
CA GLN A 120 -28.30 -15.23 19.92
C GLN A 120 -26.86 -15.38 20.46
N THR A 121 -25.92 -15.59 19.55
CA THR A 121 -24.48 -15.61 19.89
C THR A 121 -24.03 -14.19 20.22
N ILE A 122 -23.39 -14.05 21.35
CA ILE A 122 -22.77 -12.80 21.85
C ILE A 122 -21.29 -13.03 22.07
N VAL A 123 -20.50 -12.11 21.60
CA VAL A 123 -19.05 -12.13 21.71
C VAL A 123 -18.58 -11.06 22.69
N THR A 124 -17.59 -11.40 23.50
CA THR A 124 -16.83 -10.45 24.32
C THR A 124 -15.40 -10.46 23.85
N THR A 125 -14.86 -9.27 23.60
CA THR A 125 -13.47 -9.07 23.16
C THR A 125 -12.63 -8.44 24.26
N LYS A 126 -11.33 -8.39 24.04
CA LYS A 126 -10.38 -7.63 24.84
C LYS A 126 -9.16 -7.26 23.98
N GLY A 127 -8.67 -6.04 24.11
CA GLY A 127 -7.38 -5.67 23.57
C GLY A 127 -6.25 -6.41 24.30
N ASP A 128 -5.27 -6.90 23.56
CA ASP A 128 -4.16 -7.69 24.15
C ASP A 128 -3.36 -6.90 25.20
N ASN A 129 -3.30 -5.56 25.03
CA ASN A 129 -2.66 -4.65 25.98
C ASN A 129 -3.62 -4.11 27.06
N ASN A 130 -4.90 -4.43 27.00
CA ASN A 130 -5.87 -3.96 27.99
C ASN A 130 -5.91 -4.90 29.18
N ALA A 131 -6.05 -4.36 30.40
CA ALA A 131 -6.19 -5.16 31.61
C ALA A 131 -7.50 -5.96 31.62
N VAL A 132 -8.58 -5.34 31.18
CA VAL A 132 -9.94 -5.91 31.17
C VAL A 132 -10.69 -5.54 29.90
N SER A 133 -11.77 -6.28 29.61
CA SER A 133 -12.77 -5.89 28.59
C SER A 133 -13.52 -4.66 29.08
N LEU A 134 -13.71 -3.67 28.22
CA LEU A 134 -14.40 -2.43 28.55
C LEU A 134 -15.88 -2.54 28.20
N GLN A 135 -16.75 -2.24 29.17
CA GLN A 135 -18.20 -2.26 28.95
C GLN A 135 -18.61 -1.22 27.93
N GLY A 136 -19.53 -1.58 27.00
CA GLY A 136 -19.96 -0.71 25.89
C GLY A 136 -19.01 -0.70 24.69
N TYR A 137 -17.75 -1.09 24.88
CA TYR A 137 -16.79 -1.26 23.80
C TYR A 137 -16.58 -2.72 23.43
N ASP A 138 -16.29 -3.57 24.41
CA ASP A 138 -15.83 -4.94 24.22
C ASP A 138 -16.89 -6.00 24.53
N THR A 139 -18.02 -5.60 25.10
CA THR A 139 -19.06 -6.51 25.59
C THR A 139 -20.29 -6.48 24.73
N SER A 140 -21.04 -7.59 24.72
CA SER A 140 -22.33 -7.71 24.04
C SER A 140 -22.27 -7.50 22.51
N ILE A 141 -21.15 -7.89 21.88
CA ILE A 141 -20.99 -7.79 20.43
C ILE A 141 -21.80 -8.89 19.76
N ASP A 142 -22.73 -8.50 18.90
CA ASP A 142 -23.53 -9.39 18.08
C ASP A 142 -23.13 -9.35 16.59
N SER A 143 -23.83 -10.10 15.76
CA SER A 143 -23.52 -10.19 14.32
C SER A 143 -23.74 -8.88 13.56
N SER A 144 -24.54 -7.94 14.08
CA SER A 144 -24.79 -6.64 13.43
C SER A 144 -23.63 -5.65 13.61
N MET A 145 -22.88 -5.83 14.70
CA MET A 145 -21.71 -5.01 15.03
C MET A 145 -20.43 -5.53 14.37
N TYR A 146 -20.43 -6.81 13.95
CA TYR A 146 -19.27 -7.48 13.39
C TYR A 146 -19.01 -7.05 11.95
N ILE A 147 -17.75 -6.75 11.63
CA ILE A 147 -17.32 -6.35 10.29
C ILE A 147 -16.55 -7.48 9.61
N GLY A 148 -15.59 -8.09 10.33
CA GLY A 148 -14.79 -9.16 9.78
C GLY A 148 -13.68 -9.61 10.73
N GLN A 149 -13.02 -10.71 10.36
CA GLN A 149 -11.90 -11.30 11.08
C GLN A 149 -10.57 -10.84 10.48
N VAL A 150 -9.59 -10.53 11.31
CA VAL A 150 -8.22 -10.24 10.85
C VAL A 150 -7.53 -11.56 10.53
N VAL A 151 -7.19 -11.76 9.25
CA VAL A 151 -6.57 -12.99 8.75
C VAL A 151 -5.09 -12.82 8.43
N LEU A 152 -4.64 -11.60 8.14
CA LEU A 152 -3.24 -11.31 7.79
C LEU A 152 -2.86 -9.92 8.29
N GLN A 153 -1.58 -9.73 8.59
CA GLN A 153 -1.05 -8.48 9.13
C GLN A 153 0.24 -8.10 8.42
N PHE A 154 0.35 -6.84 8.03
CA PHE A 154 1.57 -6.25 7.47
C PHE A 154 2.05 -5.14 8.40
N PRO A 155 2.99 -5.43 9.31
CA PRO A 155 3.48 -4.45 10.27
C PRO A 155 4.22 -3.32 9.57
N LEU A 156 4.11 -2.11 10.11
CA LEU A 156 4.81 -0.89 9.69
C LEU A 156 4.43 -0.31 8.31
N ILE A 157 3.83 -1.08 7.41
CA ILE A 157 3.49 -0.60 6.06
C ILE A 157 2.46 0.53 6.12
N GLY A 158 1.55 0.50 7.09
CA GLY A 158 0.53 1.54 7.28
C GLY A 158 1.12 2.93 7.60
N TYR A 159 2.33 3.00 8.15
CA TYR A 159 2.99 4.30 8.37
C TYR A 159 3.25 5.06 7.06
N ALA A 160 3.40 4.37 5.94
CA ALA A 160 3.56 5.02 4.63
C ALA A 160 2.35 5.87 4.23
N THR A 161 1.18 5.62 4.82
CA THR A 161 -0.08 6.32 4.51
C THR A 161 -0.48 7.36 5.56
N VAL A 162 0.20 7.38 6.73
CA VAL A 162 -0.10 8.28 7.85
C VAL A 162 0.87 9.47 7.87
N GLN A 163 0.35 10.67 8.13
CA GLN A 163 1.19 11.86 8.33
C GLN A 163 2.06 11.72 9.59
N PRO A 164 3.30 12.24 9.57
CA PRO A 164 4.00 12.94 8.48
C PRO A 164 4.76 12.00 7.50
N TYR A 165 4.70 10.69 7.71
CA TYR A 165 5.54 9.70 6.98
C TYR A 165 5.22 9.63 5.49
N ASN A 166 3.95 9.83 5.09
CA ASN A 166 3.53 9.87 3.70
C ASN A 166 4.21 11.01 2.91
N GLU A 167 4.43 12.17 3.55
CA GLU A 167 5.12 13.31 2.93
C GLU A 167 6.59 12.99 2.70
N TYR A 168 7.27 12.40 3.69
CA TYR A 168 8.66 11.97 3.53
C TYR A 168 8.82 10.91 2.45
N LEU A 169 7.90 9.95 2.39
CA LEU A 169 7.90 8.92 1.35
C LEU A 169 7.74 9.53 -0.04
N ALA A 170 6.83 10.49 -0.21
CA ALA A 170 6.63 11.20 -1.48
C ALA A 170 7.89 11.95 -1.91
N VAL A 171 8.57 12.62 -0.97
CA VAL A 171 9.83 13.32 -1.24
C VAL A 171 10.92 12.34 -1.65
N ILE A 172 11.05 11.20 -0.96
CA ILE A 172 12.05 10.16 -1.30
C ILE A 172 11.79 9.61 -2.70
N ILE A 173 10.53 9.28 -3.02
CA ILE A 173 10.15 8.80 -4.36
C ILE A 173 10.48 9.84 -5.42
N MET A 174 10.19 11.11 -5.17
CA MET A 174 10.50 12.21 -6.08
C MET A 174 12.02 12.32 -6.33
N ILE A 175 12.85 12.23 -5.29
CA ILE A 175 14.30 12.25 -5.41
C ILE A 175 14.81 11.07 -6.24
N ILE A 176 14.28 9.86 -6.03
CA ILE A 176 14.63 8.66 -6.79
C ILE A 176 14.30 8.86 -8.27
N LEU A 177 13.09 9.36 -8.60
CA LEU A 177 12.67 9.62 -9.98
C LEU A 177 13.55 10.66 -10.67
N ILE A 178 13.84 11.78 -9.99
CA ILE A 178 14.73 12.82 -10.52
C ILE A 178 16.14 12.27 -10.78
N THR A 179 16.64 11.47 -9.84
CA THR A 179 17.97 10.84 -9.98
C THR A 179 18.00 9.88 -11.17
N GLN A 180 16.98 9.06 -11.35
CA GLN A 180 16.86 8.16 -12.51
C GLN A 180 16.82 8.94 -13.83
N LEU A 181 15.99 9.99 -13.92
CA LEU A 181 15.93 10.85 -15.11
C LEU A 181 17.27 11.51 -15.42
N PHE A 182 18.01 11.92 -14.39
CA PHE A 182 19.33 12.53 -14.58
C PHE A 182 20.36 11.51 -15.08
N LEU A 183 20.34 10.30 -14.52
CA LEU A 183 21.25 9.22 -14.94
C LEU A 183 20.94 8.78 -16.38
N ASP A 184 19.69 8.65 -16.76
CA ASP A 184 19.27 8.31 -18.12
C ASP A 184 19.74 9.36 -19.15
N ARG A 185 19.58 10.66 -18.82
CA ARG A 185 20.07 11.74 -19.67
C ARG A 185 21.61 11.73 -19.80
N ARG A 186 22.31 11.37 -18.71
CA ARG A 186 23.78 11.29 -18.72
C ARG A 186 24.28 10.12 -19.56
N MET A 187 23.63 8.96 -19.51
CA MET A 187 23.98 7.79 -20.33
C MET A 187 23.72 8.05 -21.82
N SER A 188 22.55 8.61 -22.16
CA SER A 188 22.22 8.96 -23.56
C SER A 188 23.18 9.98 -24.17
N ARG A 189 23.73 10.91 -23.37
CA ARG A 189 24.77 11.84 -23.82
C ARG A 189 26.11 11.16 -24.10
N LYS A 190 26.49 10.17 -23.27
CA LYS A 190 27.72 9.41 -23.49
C LYS A 190 27.67 8.53 -24.74
N GLU A 191 26.52 7.88 -24.98
CA GLU A 191 26.29 7.07 -26.18
C GLU A 191 26.39 7.90 -27.46
N ARG A 192 25.78 9.10 -27.47
CA ARG A 192 25.88 10.03 -28.60
C ARG A 192 27.31 10.55 -28.84
N ALA A 193 28.05 10.80 -27.77
CA ALA A 193 29.46 11.23 -27.87
C ALA A 193 30.36 10.11 -28.45
N HIS A 194 30.12 8.85 -28.07
CA HIS A 194 30.83 7.69 -28.62
C HIS A 194 30.50 7.45 -30.09
N ALA A 195 29.21 7.54 -30.45
CA ALA A 195 28.74 7.38 -31.85
C ALA A 195 29.29 8.47 -32.78
N GLY A 196 29.47 9.72 -32.29
CA GLY A 196 30.09 10.80 -33.04
C GLY A 196 31.56 10.60 -33.31
N MET A 197 32.32 10.06 -32.34
CA MET A 197 33.76 9.78 -32.53
C MET A 197 34.03 8.64 -33.52
N THR A 198 33.14 7.67 -33.64
CA THR A 198 33.32 6.55 -34.58
C THR A 198 33.04 6.95 -36.03
N GLN A 199 32.26 8.02 -36.27
CA GLN A 199 32.01 8.52 -37.61
C GLN A 199 33.14 9.42 -38.16
N GLU A 200 33.90 10.08 -37.30
CA GLU A 200 34.99 11.00 -37.70
C GLU A 200 36.29 10.28 -38.07
N SER A 201 36.47 9.01 -37.63
CA SER A 201 37.65 8.19 -37.93
C SER A 201 37.51 7.37 -39.22
N GLY A 202 36.43 7.53 -39.98
CA GLY A 202 36.11 6.71 -41.18
C GLY A 202 36.18 7.45 -42.52
N THR A 203 36.81 8.64 -42.62
CA THR A 203 37.11 9.28 -43.93
C THR A 203 38.35 8.66 -44.50
N PRO A 204 38.26 7.89 -45.60
CA PRO A 204 39.47 7.46 -46.30
C PRO A 204 40.12 8.68 -47.00
N ASP A 205 41.38 8.86 -46.79
CA ASP A 205 42.22 9.80 -47.52
C ASP A 205 42.03 9.55 -49.01
N THR A 206 41.44 10.52 -49.69
CA THR A 206 41.33 10.52 -51.18
C THR A 206 42.72 10.78 -51.70
N GLU A 207 43.37 9.70 -52.11
CA GLU A 207 44.63 9.70 -52.83
C GLU A 207 44.51 10.58 -54.08
N SER A 208 45.28 11.67 -54.11
CA SER A 208 45.36 12.57 -55.23
C SER A 208 46.14 11.90 -56.36
N GLU A 209 45.39 11.34 -57.31
CA GLU A 209 45.94 10.84 -58.57
C GLU A 209 46.38 12.02 -59.45
N SER A 210 47.69 12.13 -59.62
CA SER A 210 48.32 13.11 -60.52
C SER A 210 48.12 12.70 -62.00
N PRO A 211 47.79 13.63 -62.94
CA PRO A 211 47.60 13.30 -64.36
C PRO A 211 48.95 12.94 -65.04
N PRO A 212 48.92 12.03 -66.06
CA PRO A 212 50.11 11.62 -66.79
C PRO A 212 50.60 12.71 -67.75
N PRO A 213 51.91 12.78 -68.07
CA PRO A 213 52.49 13.81 -68.97
C PRO A 213 52.13 13.56 -70.42
N SER A 214 51.72 14.62 -71.11
CA SER A 214 51.47 14.69 -72.57
C SER A 214 52.72 14.47 -73.41
N ARG A 215 52.61 13.61 -74.39
CA ARG A 215 53.39 13.66 -75.65
C ARG A 215 52.43 13.84 -76.81
#